data_454fb1cb01a4dde66da5f1821cdbb978
#
_entry.id   454fb1cb01a4dde66da5f1821cdbb978
#
_cell.length_a   1.000
_cell.length_b   1.000
_cell.length_c   1.000
_cell.angle_alpha   90.00
_cell.angle_beta   90.00
_cell.angle_gamma   90.00
#
_symmetry.space_group_name_H-M   'P 1'
#
loop_
_entity.id
_entity.type
_entity.pdbx_description
1 polymer ?
#
loop_
_entity_poly.entity_id
_entity_poly.type
_entity_poly.pdbx_seq_one_letter_code
_entity_poly.pdbx_strand_id
1 'polypeptide(L)'
;MTLIETKQLTKQYGKILSVNQLDMAVPEGSIYGFLGPNGAGKSTTLKMLLGLVHPTAGEIRVFDKPMNHKNHLDILKQVGSLIESPSYYGHLTGAENLRVVQEMRKLPTNQVDEVLRIVRLEDARDKRVRQYSLGMKQRLGLAAALMGFPRLLILDEPTNGLDPAGIQEMRELIKSLPERFGMTVIVSSHMLAEIDQMADHVGIISSGELVFQDTLTALHCRSSHALALRTTDNAAAMTVLADCRWRIKEDGASVLLPLLSDTAILNMGHRLAEAGIGILRLEERARTLEDIFLDLTKGGRVR
;
A
#
# COMPACT_ATOMS: atom_id res chain seq x y z
N MET A 1 -6.83 7.59 -17.13
CA MET A 1 -8.07 8.18 -16.61
C MET A 1 -8.11 7.96 -15.11
N THR A 2 -8.69 8.86 -14.31
CA THR A 2 -8.77 8.70 -12.84
C THR A 2 -10.09 8.04 -12.50
N LEU A 3 -10.08 6.90 -11.80
CA LEU A 3 -11.29 6.16 -11.43
C LEU A 3 -11.88 6.66 -10.12
N ILE A 4 -11.01 7.00 -9.16
CA ILE A 4 -11.39 7.57 -7.85
C ILE A 4 -10.64 8.88 -7.66
N GLU A 5 -11.35 9.89 -7.23
CA GLU A 5 -10.80 11.19 -6.84
C GLU A 5 -11.41 11.61 -5.50
N THR A 6 -10.57 12.05 -4.57
CA THR A 6 -11.03 12.71 -3.35
C THR A 6 -10.49 14.12 -3.29
N LYS A 7 -11.29 15.06 -2.76
CA LYS A 7 -10.90 16.46 -2.57
C LYS A 7 -11.15 16.89 -1.14
N GLN A 8 -10.06 17.26 -0.45
CA GLN A 8 -10.06 17.73 0.93
C GLN A 8 -10.85 16.78 1.86
N LEU A 9 -10.75 15.47 1.59
CA LEU A 9 -11.53 14.46 2.30
C LEU A 9 -11.14 14.43 3.78
N THR A 10 -12.11 14.69 4.64
CA THR A 10 -11.86 14.83 6.08
C THR A 10 -12.86 13.97 6.87
N LYS A 11 -12.34 13.26 7.88
CA LYS A 11 -13.16 12.52 8.84
C LYS A 11 -12.70 12.78 10.27
N GLN A 12 -13.62 13.28 11.07
CA GLN A 12 -13.43 13.52 12.48
C GLN A 12 -14.42 12.69 13.31
N TYR A 13 -13.94 12.02 14.34
CA TYR A 13 -14.73 11.33 15.35
C TYR A 13 -14.56 12.03 16.70
N GLY A 14 -15.56 12.80 17.09
CA GLY A 14 -15.45 13.64 18.29
C GLY A 14 -14.27 14.60 18.19
N LYS A 15 -13.24 14.40 19.01
CA LYS A 15 -12.00 15.20 18.99
C LYS A 15 -10.88 14.59 18.14
N ILE A 16 -11.06 13.37 17.63
CA ILE A 16 -10.03 12.65 16.87
C ILE A 16 -10.21 12.91 15.39
N LEU A 17 -9.23 13.54 14.76
CA LEU A 17 -9.13 13.73 13.32
C LEU A 17 -8.47 12.49 12.72
N SER A 18 -9.30 11.60 12.13
CA SER A 18 -8.83 10.32 11.58
C SER A 18 -8.33 10.44 10.16
N VAL A 19 -8.91 11.33 9.37
CA VAL A 19 -8.47 11.68 8.00
C VAL A 19 -8.56 13.18 7.87
N ASN A 20 -7.49 13.81 7.38
CA ASN A 20 -7.34 15.25 7.30
C ASN A 20 -7.02 15.70 5.88
N GLN A 21 -7.97 16.35 5.22
CA GLN A 21 -7.82 17.00 3.90
C GLN A 21 -7.11 16.09 2.85
N LEU A 22 -7.51 14.81 2.78
CA LEU A 22 -6.88 13.82 1.92
C LEU A 22 -7.32 14.00 0.47
N ASP A 23 -6.34 14.31 -0.41
CA ASP A 23 -6.50 14.45 -1.85
C ASP A 23 -5.89 13.22 -2.55
N MET A 24 -6.71 12.24 -2.92
CA MET A 24 -6.28 10.98 -3.51
C MET A 24 -6.79 10.84 -4.94
N ALA A 25 -5.95 10.34 -5.84
CA ALA A 25 -6.31 10.04 -7.21
C ALA A 25 -5.86 8.62 -7.57
N VAL A 26 -6.80 7.75 -7.93
CA VAL A 26 -6.54 6.36 -8.29
C VAL A 26 -6.73 6.19 -9.80
N PRO A 27 -5.67 5.83 -10.56
CA PRO A 27 -5.77 5.58 -11.99
C PRO A 27 -6.59 4.32 -12.31
N GLU A 28 -7.33 4.36 -13.40
CA GLU A 28 -8.11 3.21 -13.89
C GLU A 28 -7.19 2.09 -14.40
N GLY A 29 -7.57 0.84 -14.16
CA GLY A 29 -6.85 -0.35 -14.64
C GLY A 29 -5.52 -0.62 -13.92
N SER A 30 -5.27 0.01 -12.78
CA SER A 30 -4.03 -0.13 -12.01
C SER A 30 -4.26 -0.78 -10.65
N ILE A 31 -3.17 -1.23 -10.04
CA ILE A 31 -3.13 -1.59 -8.62
C ILE A 31 -2.58 -0.39 -7.85
N TYR A 32 -3.43 0.18 -7.00
CA TYR A 32 -3.08 1.29 -6.12
C TYR A 32 -2.81 0.78 -4.71
N GLY A 33 -1.56 0.84 -4.27
CA GLY A 33 -1.14 0.52 -2.91
C GLY A 33 -1.43 1.69 -1.96
N PHE A 34 -2.27 1.49 -0.96
CA PHE A 34 -2.56 2.48 0.07
C PHE A 34 -1.85 2.13 1.37
N LEU A 35 -0.68 2.73 1.57
CA LEU A 35 0.29 2.37 2.59
C LEU A 35 0.26 3.34 3.78
N GLY A 36 0.45 2.82 4.98
CA GLY A 36 0.57 3.66 6.20
C GLY A 36 0.57 2.83 7.47
N PRO A 37 1.08 3.38 8.58
CA PRO A 37 1.09 2.69 9.86
C PRO A 37 -0.34 2.40 10.36
N ASN A 38 -0.45 1.52 11.36
CA ASN A 38 -1.74 1.25 12.01
C ASN A 38 -2.28 2.53 12.66
N GLY A 39 -3.57 2.80 12.46
CA GLY A 39 -4.21 4.03 12.91
C GLY A 39 -3.97 5.27 12.05
N ALA A 40 -3.27 5.17 10.92
CA ALA A 40 -3.02 6.31 10.02
C ALA A 40 -4.27 6.83 9.28
N GLY A 41 -5.39 6.09 9.31
CA GLY A 41 -6.63 6.48 8.63
C GLY A 41 -6.99 5.63 7.40
N LYS A 42 -6.21 4.57 7.06
CA LYS A 42 -6.43 3.71 5.88
C LYS A 42 -7.86 3.16 5.82
N SER A 43 -8.25 2.32 6.78
CA SER A 43 -9.59 1.69 6.80
C SER A 43 -10.72 2.71 6.87
N THR A 44 -10.52 3.84 7.56
CA THR A 44 -11.48 4.95 7.58
C THR A 44 -11.68 5.54 6.19
N THR A 45 -10.59 5.78 5.45
CA THR A 45 -10.65 6.26 4.07
C THR A 45 -11.36 5.26 3.17
N LEU A 46 -10.99 3.98 3.22
CA LEU A 46 -11.64 2.92 2.42
C LEU A 46 -13.13 2.80 2.74
N LYS A 47 -13.52 2.89 4.01
CA LYS A 47 -14.94 2.90 4.42
C LYS A 47 -15.69 4.13 3.89
N MET A 48 -15.05 5.29 3.79
CA MET A 48 -15.65 6.47 3.16
C MET A 48 -15.82 6.30 1.64
N LEU A 49 -14.85 5.71 0.95
CA LEU A 49 -14.96 5.38 -0.48
C LEU A 49 -16.14 4.43 -0.78
N LEU A 50 -16.46 3.55 0.17
CA LEU A 50 -17.61 2.63 0.07
C LEU A 50 -18.93 3.22 0.58
N GLY A 51 -18.91 4.46 1.07
CA GLY A 51 -20.10 5.08 1.68
C GLY A 51 -20.55 4.43 3.00
N LEU A 52 -19.73 3.55 3.60
CA LEU A 52 -19.98 2.96 4.92
C LEU A 52 -19.81 3.96 6.05
N VAL A 53 -19.02 4.99 5.81
CA VAL A 53 -18.78 6.12 6.71
C VAL A 53 -18.93 7.41 5.92
N HIS A 54 -19.74 8.34 6.43
CA HIS A 54 -19.87 9.66 5.81
C HIS A 54 -18.67 10.54 6.17
N PRO A 55 -18.06 11.26 5.19
CA PRO A 55 -17.06 12.26 5.49
C PRO A 55 -17.64 13.40 6.34
N THR A 56 -16.80 14.03 7.13
CA THR A 56 -17.14 15.26 7.88
C THR A 56 -17.06 16.47 6.95
N ALA A 57 -16.09 16.47 6.02
CA ALA A 57 -15.93 17.48 4.97
C ALA A 57 -15.22 16.86 3.74
N GLY A 58 -15.23 17.58 2.62
CA GLY A 58 -14.62 17.16 1.37
C GLY A 58 -15.56 16.33 0.50
N GLU A 59 -15.04 15.90 -0.65
CA GLU A 59 -15.80 15.21 -1.70
C GLU A 59 -15.12 13.92 -2.13
N ILE A 60 -15.92 12.94 -2.55
CA ILE A 60 -15.48 11.68 -3.15
C ILE A 60 -16.17 11.53 -4.50
N ARG A 61 -15.40 11.22 -5.53
CA ARG A 61 -15.91 10.84 -6.85
C ARG A 61 -15.40 9.43 -7.20
N VAL A 62 -16.29 8.59 -7.69
CA VAL A 62 -15.99 7.24 -8.19
C VAL A 62 -16.69 7.07 -9.53
N PHE A 63 -15.97 6.62 -10.56
CA PHE A 63 -16.50 6.52 -11.93
C PHE A 63 -17.06 7.86 -12.43
N ASP A 64 -16.35 8.96 -12.17
CA ASP A 64 -16.76 10.34 -12.47
C ASP A 64 -18.08 10.80 -11.81
N LYS A 65 -18.66 9.99 -10.89
CA LYS A 65 -19.88 10.31 -10.15
C LYS A 65 -19.57 10.67 -8.70
N PRO A 66 -20.19 11.69 -8.13
CA PRO A 66 -20.04 11.99 -6.71
C PRO A 66 -20.68 10.87 -5.85
N MET A 67 -19.97 10.44 -4.80
CA MET A 67 -20.46 9.48 -3.82
C MET A 67 -21.45 10.16 -2.89
N ASN A 68 -22.72 10.09 -3.22
CA ASN A 68 -23.83 10.67 -2.47
C ASN A 68 -25.05 9.74 -2.48
N HIS A 69 -26.09 10.06 -1.73
CA HIS A 69 -27.31 9.23 -1.63
C HIS A 69 -27.92 8.88 -2.99
N LYS A 70 -27.79 9.75 -3.99
CA LYS A 70 -28.38 9.56 -5.31
C LYS A 70 -27.62 8.54 -6.16
N ASN A 71 -26.27 8.52 -6.07
CA ASN A 71 -25.42 7.70 -6.92
C ASN A 71 -24.87 6.47 -6.22
N HIS A 72 -24.94 6.42 -4.89
CA HIS A 72 -24.31 5.43 -4.03
C HIS A 72 -24.55 3.98 -4.48
N LEU A 73 -25.82 3.59 -4.68
CA LEU A 73 -26.15 2.22 -5.08
C LEU A 73 -25.62 1.87 -6.47
N ASP A 74 -25.67 2.80 -7.43
CA ASP A 74 -25.18 2.55 -8.78
C ASP A 74 -23.65 2.45 -8.84
N ILE A 75 -22.96 3.18 -7.98
CA ILE A 75 -21.51 3.05 -7.80
C ILE A 75 -21.21 1.67 -7.19
N LEU A 76 -21.84 1.30 -6.08
CA LEU A 76 -21.56 0.05 -5.37
C LEU A 76 -21.88 -1.22 -6.15
N LYS A 77 -22.79 -1.17 -7.13
CA LYS A 77 -23.00 -2.30 -8.06
C LYS A 77 -21.74 -2.69 -8.84
N GLN A 78 -20.82 -1.75 -9.06
CA GLN A 78 -19.57 -1.92 -9.80
C GLN A 78 -18.35 -2.03 -8.89
N VAL A 79 -18.57 -2.10 -7.57
CA VAL A 79 -17.49 -2.20 -6.56
C VAL A 79 -17.57 -3.54 -5.85
N GLY A 80 -16.44 -4.20 -5.74
CA GLY A 80 -16.23 -5.31 -4.82
C GLY A 80 -15.37 -4.86 -3.65
N SER A 81 -15.60 -5.40 -2.47
CA SER A 81 -14.80 -5.01 -1.31
C SER A 81 -14.58 -6.14 -0.33
N LEU A 82 -13.39 -6.15 0.26
CA LEU A 82 -13.02 -6.96 1.41
C LEU A 82 -12.46 -5.99 2.46
N ILE A 83 -13.28 -5.64 3.45
CA ILE A 83 -12.93 -4.71 4.52
C ILE A 83 -12.91 -5.48 5.85
N GLU A 84 -11.80 -5.34 6.59
CA GLU A 84 -11.57 -6.06 7.85
C GLU A 84 -11.58 -7.60 7.63
N SER A 85 -12.38 -8.34 8.38
CA SER A 85 -12.46 -9.81 8.26
C SER A 85 -13.52 -10.23 7.27
N PRO A 86 -13.29 -11.29 6.46
CA PRO A 86 -14.30 -11.82 5.56
C PRO A 86 -15.53 -12.29 6.35
N SER A 87 -16.71 -11.81 5.94
CA SER A 87 -17.99 -12.28 6.48
C SER A 87 -18.43 -13.54 5.74
N TYR A 88 -18.65 -14.61 6.47
CA TYR A 88 -19.12 -15.90 5.92
C TYR A 88 -19.99 -16.67 6.90
N TYR A 89 -20.79 -17.56 6.37
CA TYR A 89 -21.59 -18.52 7.15
C TYR A 89 -20.77 -19.79 7.34
N GLY A 90 -20.21 -20.01 8.53
CA GLY A 90 -19.29 -21.12 8.80
C GLY A 90 -19.91 -22.52 8.66
N HIS A 91 -21.25 -22.65 8.76
CA HIS A 91 -21.99 -23.90 8.60
C HIS A 91 -22.28 -24.24 7.13
N LEU A 92 -22.20 -23.27 6.21
CA LEU A 92 -22.32 -23.46 4.78
C LEU A 92 -20.96 -23.83 4.15
N THR A 93 -21.00 -24.41 2.97
CA THR A 93 -19.83 -24.70 2.14
C THR A 93 -19.34 -23.41 1.47
N GLY A 94 -18.14 -23.47 0.84
CA GLY A 94 -17.62 -22.34 0.05
C GLY A 94 -18.55 -21.94 -1.08
N ALA A 95 -19.04 -22.91 -1.86
CA ALA A 95 -19.96 -22.68 -2.95
C ALA A 95 -21.32 -22.12 -2.46
N GLU A 96 -21.86 -22.61 -1.36
CA GLU A 96 -23.11 -22.09 -0.80
C GLU A 96 -22.96 -20.65 -0.31
N ASN A 97 -21.85 -20.29 0.31
CA ASN A 97 -21.58 -18.90 0.70
C ASN A 97 -21.59 -17.96 -0.50
N LEU A 98 -20.97 -18.35 -1.62
CA LEU A 98 -20.97 -17.54 -2.84
C LEU A 98 -22.36 -17.51 -3.51
N ARG A 99 -23.15 -18.58 -3.43
CA ARG A 99 -24.54 -18.57 -3.91
C ARG A 99 -25.40 -17.57 -3.14
N VAL A 100 -25.20 -17.40 -1.83
CA VAL A 100 -25.88 -16.34 -1.07
C VAL A 100 -25.58 -14.97 -1.66
N VAL A 101 -24.32 -14.67 -1.95
CA VAL A 101 -23.90 -13.41 -2.59
C VAL A 101 -24.52 -13.28 -3.99
N GLN A 102 -24.50 -14.36 -4.77
CA GLN A 102 -25.09 -14.43 -6.11
C GLN A 102 -26.58 -14.06 -6.08
N GLU A 103 -27.37 -14.67 -5.22
CA GLU A 103 -28.79 -14.41 -5.07
C GLU A 103 -29.05 -12.97 -4.62
N MET A 104 -28.33 -12.48 -3.61
CA MET A 104 -28.49 -11.11 -3.11
C MET A 104 -28.20 -10.06 -4.20
N ARG A 105 -27.21 -10.30 -5.05
CA ARG A 105 -26.82 -9.39 -6.14
C ARG A 105 -27.51 -9.70 -7.47
N LYS A 106 -28.33 -10.75 -7.54
CA LYS A 106 -29.03 -11.23 -8.76
C LYS A 106 -28.06 -11.47 -9.92
N LEU A 107 -26.98 -12.18 -9.65
CA LEU A 107 -25.93 -12.48 -10.63
C LEU A 107 -26.21 -13.79 -11.38
N PRO A 108 -25.61 -13.99 -12.59
CA PRO A 108 -25.70 -15.24 -13.34
C PRO A 108 -25.22 -16.46 -12.56
N THR A 109 -25.80 -17.64 -12.84
CA THR A 109 -25.57 -18.88 -12.06
C THR A 109 -24.18 -19.48 -12.24
N ASN A 110 -23.49 -19.22 -13.35
CA ASN A 110 -22.16 -19.74 -13.66
C ASN A 110 -21.00 -19.03 -12.90
N GLN A 111 -21.24 -17.89 -12.29
CA GLN A 111 -20.18 -17.08 -11.69
C GLN A 111 -19.54 -17.72 -10.46
N VAL A 112 -20.28 -18.52 -9.69
CA VAL A 112 -19.74 -19.19 -8.49
C VAL A 112 -18.56 -20.08 -8.83
N ASP A 113 -18.69 -20.92 -9.88
CA ASP A 113 -17.63 -21.83 -10.29
C ASP A 113 -16.43 -21.08 -10.89
N GLU A 114 -16.70 -20.02 -11.64
CA GLU A 114 -15.67 -19.18 -12.23
C GLU A 114 -14.84 -18.47 -11.17
N VAL A 115 -15.51 -17.86 -10.18
CA VAL A 115 -14.82 -17.14 -9.11
C VAL A 115 -14.06 -18.10 -8.19
N LEU A 116 -14.62 -19.28 -7.87
CA LEU A 116 -13.90 -20.31 -7.10
C LEU A 116 -12.61 -20.74 -7.80
N ARG A 117 -12.63 -20.87 -9.15
CA ARG A 117 -11.44 -21.17 -9.94
C ARG A 117 -10.41 -20.04 -9.87
N ILE A 118 -10.83 -18.78 -9.99
CA ILE A 118 -9.95 -17.62 -9.91
C ILE A 118 -9.20 -17.62 -8.56
N VAL A 119 -9.88 -17.90 -7.45
CA VAL A 119 -9.26 -17.89 -6.12
C VAL A 119 -8.67 -19.25 -5.71
N ARG A 120 -8.64 -20.24 -6.60
CA ARG A 120 -8.08 -21.59 -6.37
C ARG A 120 -8.74 -22.29 -5.17
N LEU A 121 -10.07 -22.29 -5.13
CA LEU A 121 -10.88 -22.98 -4.11
C LEU A 121 -11.82 -24.03 -4.68
N GLU A 122 -11.63 -24.48 -5.94
CA GLU A 122 -12.48 -25.49 -6.61
C GLU A 122 -12.54 -26.79 -5.79
N ASP A 123 -11.39 -27.30 -5.37
CA ASP A 123 -11.27 -28.59 -4.66
C ASP A 123 -11.88 -28.52 -3.26
N ALA A 124 -12.03 -27.31 -2.70
CA ALA A 124 -12.60 -27.09 -1.39
C ALA A 124 -14.05 -26.57 -1.41
N ARG A 125 -14.65 -26.44 -2.61
CA ARG A 125 -15.96 -25.82 -2.84
C ARG A 125 -17.09 -26.39 -1.95
N ASP A 126 -17.08 -27.71 -1.71
CA ASP A 126 -18.11 -28.43 -0.96
C ASP A 126 -17.73 -28.65 0.51
N LYS A 127 -16.57 -28.20 0.94
CA LYS A 127 -16.13 -28.22 2.33
C LYS A 127 -16.76 -27.04 3.10
N ARG A 128 -17.24 -27.32 4.33
CA ARG A 128 -17.80 -26.27 5.20
C ARG A 128 -16.75 -25.23 5.58
N VAL A 129 -17.12 -23.93 5.52
CA VAL A 129 -16.16 -22.82 5.71
C VAL A 129 -15.56 -22.79 7.13
N ARG A 130 -16.25 -23.33 8.16
CA ARG A 130 -15.66 -23.51 9.49
C ARG A 130 -14.39 -24.37 9.49
N GLN A 131 -14.20 -25.23 8.49
CA GLN A 131 -13.04 -26.12 8.33
C GLN A 131 -11.96 -25.52 7.43
N TYR A 132 -12.18 -24.32 6.89
CA TYR A 132 -11.19 -23.64 6.07
C TYR A 132 -10.04 -23.12 6.93
N SER A 133 -8.81 -23.16 6.37
CA SER A 133 -7.68 -22.42 6.93
C SER A 133 -7.93 -20.91 6.83
N LEU A 134 -7.12 -20.11 7.49
CA LEU A 134 -7.22 -18.66 7.40
C LEU A 134 -7.06 -18.18 5.94
N GLY A 135 -6.05 -18.70 5.22
CA GLY A 135 -5.83 -18.38 3.82
C GLY A 135 -7.00 -18.75 2.91
N MET A 136 -7.63 -19.92 3.14
CA MET A 136 -8.85 -20.30 2.41
C MET A 136 -10.02 -19.35 2.70
N LYS A 137 -10.18 -18.89 3.94
CA LYS A 137 -11.20 -17.90 4.32
C LYS A 137 -10.95 -16.54 3.69
N GLN A 138 -9.70 -16.08 3.63
CA GLN A 138 -9.34 -14.85 2.94
C GLN A 138 -9.62 -14.94 1.44
N ARG A 139 -9.27 -16.07 0.80
CA ARG A 139 -9.59 -16.30 -0.61
C ARG A 139 -11.10 -16.37 -0.86
N LEU A 140 -11.89 -16.95 0.05
CA LEU A 140 -13.35 -16.93 -0.06
C LEU A 140 -13.92 -15.52 0.07
N GLY A 141 -13.37 -14.69 0.96
CA GLY A 141 -13.72 -13.26 1.07
C GLY A 141 -13.41 -12.49 -0.22
N LEU A 142 -12.23 -12.73 -0.81
CA LEU A 142 -11.87 -12.18 -2.11
C LEU A 142 -12.81 -12.69 -3.21
N ALA A 143 -13.17 -13.99 -3.19
CA ALA A 143 -14.15 -14.56 -4.10
C ALA A 143 -15.49 -13.84 -4.03
N ALA A 144 -16.00 -13.60 -2.83
CA ALA A 144 -17.24 -12.85 -2.63
C ALA A 144 -17.14 -11.41 -3.15
N ALA A 145 -15.99 -10.75 -2.99
CA ALA A 145 -15.74 -9.42 -3.52
C ALA A 145 -15.66 -9.41 -5.07
N LEU A 146 -15.17 -10.49 -5.69
CA LEU A 146 -15.07 -10.64 -7.14
C LEU A 146 -16.40 -11.00 -7.82
N MET A 147 -17.43 -11.43 -7.06
CA MET A 147 -18.72 -11.76 -7.63
C MET A 147 -19.31 -10.57 -8.40
N GLY A 148 -19.70 -10.79 -9.65
CA GLY A 148 -20.18 -9.75 -10.55
C GLY A 148 -19.08 -9.05 -11.35
N PHE A 149 -17.82 -9.47 -11.24
CA PHE A 149 -16.66 -8.89 -11.93
C PHE A 149 -16.63 -7.36 -11.86
N PRO A 150 -16.42 -6.79 -10.64
CA PRO A 150 -16.49 -5.36 -10.41
C PRO A 150 -15.39 -4.62 -11.17
N ARG A 151 -15.65 -3.37 -11.59
CA ARG A 151 -14.63 -2.49 -12.18
C ARG A 151 -13.62 -1.98 -11.14
N LEU A 152 -14.05 -1.91 -9.87
CA LEU A 152 -13.23 -1.48 -8.75
C LEU A 152 -13.27 -2.53 -7.64
N LEU A 153 -12.10 -2.93 -7.17
CA LEU A 153 -11.94 -3.83 -6.03
C LEU A 153 -11.18 -3.10 -4.91
N ILE A 154 -11.74 -3.10 -3.70
CA ILE A 154 -11.13 -2.46 -2.52
C ILE A 154 -10.82 -3.54 -1.49
N LEU A 155 -9.55 -3.72 -1.16
CA LEU A 155 -9.03 -4.75 -0.25
C LEU A 155 -8.31 -4.10 0.93
N ASP A 156 -8.85 -4.29 2.13
CA ASP A 156 -8.23 -3.77 3.36
C ASP A 156 -7.40 -4.87 4.03
N GLU A 157 -6.07 -4.74 3.95
CA GLU A 157 -5.08 -5.68 4.49
C GLU A 157 -5.35 -7.17 4.14
N PRO A 158 -5.49 -7.52 2.84
CA PRO A 158 -5.96 -8.85 2.42
C PRO A 158 -4.99 -9.99 2.75
N THR A 159 -3.74 -9.68 3.05
CA THR A 159 -2.64 -10.61 3.38
C THR A 159 -2.44 -10.79 4.89
N ASN A 160 -3.16 -10.00 5.71
CA ASN A 160 -2.95 -10.00 7.15
C ASN A 160 -3.23 -11.36 7.78
N GLY A 161 -2.25 -11.85 8.56
CA GLY A 161 -2.33 -13.14 9.27
C GLY A 161 -2.09 -14.38 8.40
N LEU A 162 -1.75 -14.21 7.11
CA LEU A 162 -1.35 -15.32 6.26
C LEU A 162 0.12 -15.72 6.51
N ASP A 163 0.43 -16.98 6.26
CA ASP A 163 1.81 -17.46 6.17
C ASP A 163 2.50 -16.94 4.88
N PRO A 164 3.83 -17.01 4.78
CA PRO A 164 4.56 -16.49 3.62
C PRO A 164 4.08 -17.04 2.28
N ALA A 165 3.71 -18.31 2.20
CA ALA A 165 3.19 -18.93 0.98
C ALA A 165 1.82 -18.36 0.62
N GLY A 166 0.92 -18.20 1.60
CA GLY A 166 -0.39 -17.58 1.42
C GLY A 166 -0.31 -16.11 0.99
N ILE A 167 0.66 -15.36 1.53
CA ILE A 167 0.92 -13.97 1.10
C ILE A 167 1.32 -13.94 -0.37
N GLN A 168 2.25 -14.80 -0.80
CA GLN A 168 2.69 -14.87 -2.19
C GLN A 168 1.54 -15.21 -3.12
N GLU A 169 0.74 -16.24 -2.80
CA GLU A 169 -0.40 -16.65 -3.63
C GLU A 169 -1.48 -15.57 -3.72
N MET A 170 -1.79 -14.88 -2.62
CA MET A 170 -2.75 -13.78 -2.61
C MET A 170 -2.26 -12.61 -3.48
N ARG A 171 -0.98 -12.28 -3.42
CA ARG A 171 -0.34 -11.24 -4.22
C ARG A 171 -0.38 -11.56 -5.71
N GLU A 172 0.01 -12.78 -6.11
CA GLU A 172 -0.05 -13.23 -7.50
C GLU A 172 -1.48 -13.13 -8.06
N LEU A 173 -2.45 -13.53 -7.23
CA LEU A 173 -3.86 -13.44 -7.58
C LEU A 173 -4.27 -11.98 -7.81
N ILE A 174 -3.99 -11.07 -6.86
CA ILE A 174 -4.33 -9.65 -6.97
C ILE A 174 -3.66 -9.03 -8.20
N LYS A 175 -2.37 -9.33 -8.46
CA LYS A 175 -1.66 -8.84 -9.66
C LYS A 175 -2.30 -9.25 -10.97
N SER A 176 -2.92 -10.41 -11.02
CA SER A 176 -3.56 -10.90 -12.24
C SER A 176 -4.90 -10.24 -12.59
N LEU A 177 -5.52 -9.54 -11.62
CA LEU A 177 -6.89 -9.02 -11.79
C LEU A 177 -7.00 -7.88 -12.81
N PRO A 178 -6.12 -6.85 -12.81
CA PRO A 178 -6.18 -5.80 -13.83
C PRO A 178 -5.98 -6.32 -15.25
N GLU A 179 -4.98 -7.15 -15.49
CA GLU A 179 -4.67 -7.68 -16.82
C GLU A 179 -5.75 -8.61 -17.37
N ARG A 180 -6.31 -9.48 -16.51
CA ARG A 180 -7.28 -10.50 -16.91
C ARG A 180 -8.70 -9.99 -17.03
N PHE A 181 -9.08 -9.02 -16.22
CA PHE A 181 -10.47 -8.58 -16.08
C PHE A 181 -10.66 -7.06 -16.20
N GLY A 182 -9.60 -6.29 -16.45
CA GLY A 182 -9.67 -4.83 -16.57
C GLY A 182 -10.04 -4.13 -15.27
N MET A 183 -9.82 -4.77 -14.11
CA MET A 183 -10.20 -4.23 -12.81
C MET A 183 -9.19 -3.17 -12.34
N THR A 184 -9.68 -2.17 -11.61
CA THR A 184 -8.82 -1.31 -10.79
C THR A 184 -8.85 -1.87 -9.37
N VAL A 185 -7.69 -1.99 -8.73
CA VAL A 185 -7.59 -2.57 -7.39
C VAL A 185 -6.96 -1.56 -6.43
N ILE A 186 -7.59 -1.32 -5.29
CA ILE A 186 -6.98 -0.65 -4.14
C ILE A 186 -6.64 -1.70 -3.11
N VAL A 187 -5.38 -1.74 -2.68
CA VAL A 187 -4.91 -2.63 -1.61
C VAL A 187 -4.32 -1.79 -0.50
N SER A 188 -4.88 -1.87 0.71
CA SER A 188 -4.22 -1.31 1.88
C SER A 188 -3.21 -2.28 2.47
N SER A 189 -2.10 -1.76 2.97
CA SER A 189 -1.13 -2.51 3.78
C SER A 189 -0.41 -1.57 4.75
N HIS A 190 0.10 -2.11 5.83
CA HIS A 190 1.08 -1.45 6.69
C HIS A 190 2.52 -1.87 6.35
N MET A 191 2.69 -2.85 5.45
CA MET A 191 3.99 -3.38 5.02
C MET A 191 4.33 -2.90 3.61
N LEU A 192 5.37 -2.08 3.51
CA LEU A 192 5.84 -1.55 2.24
C LEU A 192 6.27 -2.66 1.26
N ALA A 193 6.96 -3.69 1.77
CA ALA A 193 7.43 -4.81 0.96
C ALA A 193 6.31 -5.57 0.24
N GLU A 194 5.08 -5.57 0.76
CA GLU A 194 3.92 -6.16 0.07
C GLU A 194 3.47 -5.29 -1.10
N ILE A 195 3.36 -3.97 -0.87
CA ILE A 195 2.95 -2.99 -1.89
C ILE A 195 3.98 -2.92 -3.00
N ASP A 196 5.27 -2.92 -2.65
CA ASP A 196 6.39 -2.90 -3.60
C ASP A 196 6.34 -4.04 -4.64
N GLN A 197 5.82 -5.18 -4.25
CA GLN A 197 5.76 -6.35 -5.13
C GLN A 197 4.48 -6.45 -5.98
N MET A 198 3.49 -5.59 -5.77
CA MET A 198 2.22 -5.73 -6.48
C MET A 198 1.64 -4.44 -7.07
N ALA A 199 1.98 -3.26 -6.54
CA ALA A 199 1.34 -2.03 -6.93
C ALA A 199 2.04 -1.32 -8.10
N ASP A 200 1.25 -0.58 -8.88
CA ASP A 200 1.74 0.32 -9.94
C ASP A 200 1.87 1.75 -9.41
N HIS A 201 0.92 2.13 -8.57
CA HIS A 201 0.82 3.43 -7.92
C HIS A 201 0.76 3.25 -6.40
N VAL A 202 1.26 4.22 -5.67
CA VAL A 202 1.27 4.18 -4.22
C VAL A 202 0.84 5.51 -3.61
N GLY A 203 -0.04 5.44 -2.61
CA GLY A 203 -0.38 6.54 -1.72
C GLY A 203 0.07 6.21 -0.30
N ILE A 204 0.87 7.08 0.32
CA ILE A 204 1.33 6.90 1.69
C ILE A 204 0.55 7.86 2.59
N ILE A 205 -0.15 7.31 3.57
CA ILE A 205 -0.89 8.08 4.57
C ILE A 205 -0.19 8.02 5.93
N SER A 206 -0.07 9.16 6.59
CA SER A 206 0.46 9.28 7.95
C SER A 206 -0.37 10.29 8.73
N SER A 207 -0.79 9.93 9.94
CA SER A 207 -1.59 10.79 10.83
C SER A 207 -2.81 11.44 10.15
N GLY A 208 -3.46 10.71 9.25
CA GLY A 208 -4.64 11.15 8.52
C GLY A 208 -4.36 11.95 7.24
N GLU A 209 -3.12 12.28 6.93
CA GLU A 209 -2.72 13.07 5.76
C GLU A 209 -2.00 12.22 4.72
N LEU A 210 -2.26 12.49 3.42
CA LEU A 210 -1.54 11.85 2.32
C LEU A 210 -0.18 12.54 2.14
N VAL A 211 0.90 11.88 2.57
CA VAL A 211 2.25 12.44 2.56
C VAL A 211 3.02 12.16 1.27
N PHE A 212 2.54 11.21 0.50
CA PHE A 212 3.09 10.87 -0.83
C PHE A 212 2.01 10.24 -1.70
N GLN A 213 2.00 10.56 -2.99
CA GLN A 213 1.21 9.87 -4.00
C GLN A 213 1.89 10.00 -5.36
N ASP A 214 2.28 8.87 -5.95
CA ASP A 214 2.86 8.79 -7.30
C ASP A 214 2.91 7.32 -7.76
N THR A 215 3.58 7.06 -8.88
CA THR A 215 3.93 5.71 -9.32
C THR A 215 4.93 5.08 -8.33
N LEU A 216 4.91 3.75 -8.24
CA LEU A 216 5.89 3.02 -7.44
C LEU A 216 7.33 3.28 -7.96
N THR A 217 7.51 3.42 -9.28
CA THR A 217 8.78 3.80 -9.88
C THR A 217 9.28 5.17 -9.39
N ALA A 218 8.40 6.15 -9.25
CA ALA A 218 8.77 7.46 -8.70
C ALA A 218 9.19 7.37 -7.24
N LEU A 219 8.58 6.47 -6.45
CA LEU A 219 9.00 6.18 -5.08
C LEU A 219 10.41 5.56 -5.06
N HIS A 220 10.68 4.58 -5.94
CA HIS A 220 12.01 3.98 -6.11
C HIS A 220 13.06 5.01 -6.51
N CYS A 221 12.72 5.97 -7.39
CA CYS A 221 13.64 7.05 -7.79
C CYS A 221 14.02 7.97 -6.61
N ARG A 222 13.23 8.02 -5.53
CA ARG A 222 13.60 8.71 -4.28
C ARG A 222 14.58 7.90 -3.43
N SER A 223 14.78 6.61 -3.71
CA SER A 223 15.82 5.77 -3.15
C SER A 223 17.17 6.23 -3.69
N SER A 224 17.72 7.26 -3.09
CA SER A 224 19.06 7.75 -3.45
C SER A 224 20.09 6.78 -2.92
N HIS A 225 20.96 6.28 -3.79
CA HIS A 225 22.17 5.62 -3.37
C HIS A 225 23.05 6.65 -2.66
N ALA A 226 23.59 6.29 -1.52
CA ALA A 226 24.51 7.09 -0.74
C ALA A 226 25.74 6.26 -0.41
N LEU A 227 26.88 6.91 -0.24
CA LEU A 227 28.05 6.27 0.32
C LEU A 227 28.01 6.40 1.83
N ALA A 228 28.07 5.27 2.55
CA ALA A 228 28.20 5.25 3.98
C ALA A 228 29.68 5.12 4.34
N LEU A 229 30.22 6.18 4.92
CA LEU A 229 31.60 6.26 5.37
C LEU A 229 31.65 6.09 6.88
N ARG A 230 32.47 5.17 7.37
CA ARG A 230 32.82 5.03 8.78
C ARG A 230 34.29 5.28 8.97
N THR A 231 34.64 6.18 9.87
CA THR A 231 36.02 6.59 10.15
C THR A 231 36.37 6.36 11.62
N THR A 232 37.64 6.57 11.94
CA THR A 232 38.10 6.57 13.34
C THR A 232 37.51 7.72 14.16
N ASP A 233 37.13 8.84 13.49
CA ASP A 233 36.43 10.00 14.08
C ASP A 233 35.47 10.60 13.02
N ASN A 234 34.20 10.25 13.12
CA ASN A 234 33.18 10.72 12.18
C ASN A 234 32.92 12.22 12.28
N ALA A 235 33.02 12.81 13.47
CA ALA A 235 32.77 14.24 13.67
C ALA A 235 33.88 15.09 13.02
N ALA A 236 35.15 14.69 13.20
CA ALA A 236 36.28 15.31 12.54
C ALA A 236 36.20 15.11 11.01
N ALA A 237 35.79 13.92 10.54
CA ALA A 237 35.62 13.64 9.12
C ALA A 237 34.56 14.55 8.48
N MET A 238 33.40 14.77 9.13
CA MET A 238 32.38 15.70 8.65
C MET A 238 32.90 17.13 8.51
N THR A 239 33.75 17.59 9.46
CA THR A 239 34.36 18.92 9.40
C THR A 239 35.30 19.06 8.22
N VAL A 240 36.18 18.07 7.99
CA VAL A 240 37.11 18.04 6.86
C VAL A 240 36.40 18.00 5.52
N LEU A 241 35.28 17.28 5.44
CA LEU A 241 34.52 17.10 4.21
C LEU A 241 33.48 18.21 3.95
N ALA A 242 33.19 19.08 4.93
CA ALA A 242 32.27 20.20 4.77
C ALA A 242 32.66 21.15 3.63
N ASP A 243 33.96 21.34 3.39
CA ASP A 243 34.49 22.17 2.31
C ASP A 243 34.23 21.60 0.90
N CYS A 244 33.87 20.31 0.80
CA CYS A 244 33.62 19.66 -0.49
C CYS A 244 32.27 19.99 -1.12
N ARG A 245 31.42 20.83 -0.48
CA ARG A 245 30.06 21.18 -0.89
C ARG A 245 29.12 19.96 -1.08
N TRP A 246 29.45 18.82 -0.49
CA TRP A 246 28.60 17.66 -0.50
C TRP A 246 27.51 17.78 0.57
N ARG A 247 26.33 17.18 0.32
CA ARG A 247 25.34 17.00 1.36
C ARG A 247 25.76 15.86 2.27
N ILE A 248 26.28 16.21 3.42
CA ILE A 248 26.77 15.25 4.43
C ILE A 248 25.72 15.15 5.53
N LYS A 249 25.39 13.93 5.94
CA LYS A 249 24.44 13.67 7.02
C LYS A 249 25.02 12.61 7.97
N GLU A 250 24.87 12.84 9.26
CA GLU A 250 25.19 11.80 10.25
C GLU A 250 24.07 10.75 10.28
N ASP A 251 24.44 9.46 10.29
CA ASP A 251 23.53 8.33 10.36
C ASP A 251 24.12 7.25 11.29
N GLY A 252 23.79 7.39 12.59
CA GLY A 252 24.29 6.51 13.65
C GLY A 252 25.82 6.44 13.70
N ALA A 253 26.39 5.28 13.37
CA ALA A 253 27.84 5.07 13.39
C ALA A 253 28.55 5.43 12.08
N SER A 254 27.85 6.03 11.09
CA SER A 254 28.36 6.33 9.75
C SER A 254 28.05 7.76 9.33
N VAL A 255 28.79 8.25 8.37
CA VAL A 255 28.55 9.51 7.67
C VAL A 255 28.03 9.20 6.28
N LEU A 256 26.84 9.67 5.93
CA LEU A 256 26.25 9.52 4.61
C LEU A 256 26.72 10.64 3.69
N LEU A 257 27.23 10.25 2.52
CA LEU A 257 27.70 11.08 1.43
C LEU A 257 26.85 10.80 0.18
N PRO A 258 26.72 11.74 -0.75
CA PRO A 258 26.15 11.43 -2.06
C PRO A 258 27.02 10.38 -2.77
N LEU A 259 26.49 9.74 -3.82
CA LEU A 259 27.33 8.93 -4.71
C LEU A 259 28.44 9.78 -5.29
N LEU A 260 29.66 9.31 -5.14
CA LEU A 260 30.89 9.96 -5.60
C LEU A 260 31.51 9.15 -6.73
N SER A 261 32.16 9.83 -7.67
CA SER A 261 33.02 9.17 -8.65
C SER A 261 34.28 8.60 -7.95
N ASP A 262 34.92 7.64 -8.59
CA ASP A 262 36.19 7.04 -8.09
C ASP A 262 37.24 8.11 -7.78
N THR A 263 37.38 9.11 -8.64
CA THR A 263 38.30 10.25 -8.42
C THR A 263 37.94 11.06 -7.18
N ALA A 264 36.63 11.28 -6.92
CA ALA A 264 36.19 11.98 -5.74
C ALA A 264 36.39 11.16 -4.46
N ILE A 265 36.22 9.83 -4.54
CA ILE A 265 36.53 8.89 -3.45
C ILE A 265 38.03 8.92 -3.11
N LEU A 266 38.91 8.87 -4.12
CA LEU A 266 40.34 8.97 -3.91
C LEU A 266 40.74 10.30 -3.24
N ASN A 267 40.20 11.43 -3.73
CA ASN A 267 40.47 12.74 -3.14
C ASN A 267 39.97 12.85 -1.69
N MET A 268 38.81 12.25 -1.40
CA MET A 268 38.25 12.15 -0.05
C MET A 268 39.23 11.37 0.86
N GLY A 269 39.74 10.22 0.37
CA GLY A 269 40.69 9.39 1.10
C GLY A 269 41.96 10.15 1.43
N HIS A 270 42.53 10.90 0.50
CA HIS A 270 43.74 11.74 0.73
C HIS A 270 43.48 12.81 1.80
N ARG A 271 42.38 13.57 1.70
CA ARG A 271 42.05 14.62 2.68
C ARG A 271 41.87 14.07 4.11
N LEU A 272 41.20 12.92 4.23
CA LEU A 272 41.01 12.28 5.54
C LEU A 272 42.35 11.78 6.10
N ALA A 273 43.20 11.20 5.26
CA ALA A 273 44.53 10.73 5.67
C ALA A 273 45.45 11.90 6.11
N GLU A 274 45.45 13.01 5.38
CA GLU A 274 46.17 14.25 5.75
C GLU A 274 45.70 14.81 7.10
N ALA A 275 44.42 14.66 7.41
CA ALA A 275 43.85 15.05 8.71
C ALA A 275 44.05 13.99 9.82
N GLY A 276 44.77 12.90 9.54
CA GLY A 276 44.99 11.80 10.49
C GLY A 276 43.78 10.93 10.78
N ILE A 277 42.75 10.98 9.91
CA ILE A 277 41.48 10.25 10.09
C ILE A 277 41.54 8.97 9.24
N GLY A 278 41.46 7.81 9.90
CA GLY A 278 41.44 6.51 9.23
C GLY A 278 40.06 6.14 8.72
N ILE A 279 39.97 5.61 7.49
CA ILE A 279 38.74 5.04 6.94
C ILE A 279 38.63 3.61 7.45
N LEU A 280 37.57 3.29 8.18
CA LEU A 280 37.29 1.96 8.68
C LEU A 280 36.40 1.17 7.72
N ARG A 281 35.45 1.85 7.04
CA ARG A 281 34.51 1.25 6.07
C ARG A 281 34.00 2.31 5.11
N LEU A 282 33.93 1.96 3.85
CA LEU A 282 33.24 2.71 2.81
C LEU A 282 32.36 1.72 2.05
N GLU A 283 31.07 1.93 2.06
CA GLU A 283 30.11 1.06 1.37
C GLU A 283 29.05 1.89 0.66
N GLU A 284 28.63 1.42 -0.50
CA GLU A 284 27.44 1.98 -1.14
C GLU A 284 26.19 1.48 -0.39
N ARG A 285 25.41 2.39 0.13
CA ARG A 285 24.10 2.10 0.72
C ARG A 285 23.02 2.64 -0.20
N ALA A 286 22.22 1.73 -0.72
CA ALA A 286 20.92 2.12 -1.23
C ALA A 286 20.05 2.51 -0.02
N ARG A 287 19.50 3.71 0.00
CA ARG A 287 18.41 4.01 0.91
C ARG A 287 17.29 3.03 0.62
N THR A 288 16.91 2.24 1.60
CA THR A 288 15.81 1.30 1.42
C THR A 288 14.50 2.06 1.26
N LEU A 289 13.51 1.44 0.61
CA LEU A 289 12.16 2.00 0.55
C LEU A 289 11.57 2.17 1.95
N GLU A 290 11.95 1.29 2.90
CA GLU A 290 11.58 1.40 4.32
C GLU A 290 12.11 2.68 4.97
N ASP A 291 13.35 3.09 4.66
CA ASP A 291 13.92 4.35 5.15
C ASP A 291 13.14 5.56 4.63
N ILE A 292 12.78 5.52 3.34
CA ILE A 292 11.95 6.58 2.73
C ILE A 292 10.57 6.63 3.38
N PHE A 293 9.94 5.47 3.57
CA PHE A 293 8.65 5.36 4.23
C PHE A 293 8.70 5.89 5.67
N LEU A 294 9.75 5.53 6.42
CA LEU A 294 9.95 6.02 7.78
C LEU A 294 10.17 7.54 7.83
N ASP A 295 10.95 8.08 6.89
CA ASP A 295 11.17 9.54 6.82
C ASP A 295 9.87 10.29 6.47
N LEU A 296 9.10 9.78 5.49
CA LEU A 296 7.81 10.36 5.13
C LEU A 296 6.78 10.29 6.27
N THR A 297 6.81 9.21 7.06
CA THR A 297 5.85 9.02 8.15
C THR A 297 6.28 9.64 9.47
N LYS A 298 7.60 9.82 9.72
CA LYS A 298 8.15 10.50 10.90
C LYS A 298 8.13 12.03 10.74
N GLY A 299 8.26 12.56 9.54
CA GLY A 299 8.27 14.00 9.24
C GLY A 299 6.96 14.74 9.58
N GLY A 300 5.86 14.03 9.80
CA GLY A 300 4.58 14.59 10.27
C GLY A 300 4.56 14.96 11.76
N ARG A 301 5.67 14.80 12.51
CA ARG A 301 5.76 15.12 13.95
C ARG A 301 6.60 16.35 14.28
N VAL A 302 7.00 17.14 13.26
CA VAL A 302 7.69 18.42 13.51
C VAL A 302 6.74 19.56 13.13
N ARG A 303 5.77 19.81 13.97
CA ARG A 303 5.13 21.12 14.24
C ARG A 303 4.64 21.17 15.67
#